data_e429b8f7dc0835c2eb4f5df7709f21c0
#
_entry.id   e429b8f7dc0835c2eb4f5df7709f21c0
#
_cell.length_a   1.000
_cell.length_b   1.000
_cell.length_c   1.000
_cell.angle_alpha   90.00
_cell.angle_beta   90.00
_cell.angle_gamma   90.00
#
_symmetry.space_group_name_H-M   'P 1'
#
loop_
_entity.id
_entity.type
_entity.pdbx_description
1 polymer ?
#
loop_
_entity_poly.entity_id
_entity_poly.type
_entity_poly.pdbx_seq_one_letter_code
_entity_poly.pdbx_strand_id
1 'polypeptide(L)'
;MDVREFLQRNIVCLDGGTGTLLQAAGLPLGELPERWNVTHAQTVREIHRAYYDAGSHIVATNTFGANRLKFTAKELDEIVKAAIENVRAGGKASTGKQEKFVALDIGPTGKLLKPYGDFAFEEAVATFAETVRLGEKYGADCILIETMGDSYETKAAVIAAKENTSLPVFVSCAYG
;
A
#
# COMPACT_ATOMS: atom_id res chain seq x y z
N MET A 1 -19.19 -2.89 -5.76
CA MET A 1 -18.84 -4.33 -6.00
C MET A 1 -17.64 -4.64 -5.12
N ASP A 2 -17.60 -5.77 -4.46
CA ASP A 2 -16.42 -6.24 -3.70
C ASP A 2 -15.34 -6.74 -4.67
N VAL A 3 -14.06 -6.51 -4.36
CA VAL A 3 -12.92 -7.01 -5.15
C VAL A 3 -12.98 -8.52 -5.34
N ARG A 4 -13.41 -9.27 -4.31
CA ARG A 4 -13.54 -10.75 -4.38
C ARG A 4 -14.57 -11.18 -5.42
N GLU A 5 -15.72 -10.52 -5.47
CA GLU A 5 -16.77 -10.80 -6.46
C GLU A 5 -16.30 -10.47 -7.88
N PHE A 6 -15.55 -9.37 -8.01
CA PHE A 6 -15.00 -8.95 -9.29
C PHE A 6 -13.98 -9.96 -9.82
N LEU A 7 -13.08 -10.46 -8.97
CA LEU A 7 -12.07 -11.47 -9.30
C LEU A 7 -12.65 -12.80 -9.78
N GLN A 8 -13.85 -13.17 -9.32
CA GLN A 8 -14.46 -14.44 -9.75
C GLN A 8 -14.82 -14.48 -11.24
N ARG A 9 -14.94 -13.32 -11.88
CA ARG A 9 -15.45 -13.22 -13.26
C ARG A 9 -14.54 -12.44 -14.20
N ASN A 10 -13.47 -11.84 -13.68
CA ASN A 10 -12.62 -10.93 -14.45
C ASN A 10 -11.13 -11.20 -14.18
N ILE A 11 -10.32 -10.95 -15.20
CA ILE A 11 -8.88 -10.78 -15.01
C ILE A 11 -8.66 -9.38 -14.46
N VAL A 12 -7.91 -9.28 -13.38
CA VAL A 12 -7.63 -8.02 -12.70
C VAL A 12 -6.19 -7.61 -12.96
N CYS A 13 -6.02 -6.39 -13.47
CA CYS A 13 -4.71 -5.79 -13.64
C CYS A 13 -4.41 -4.89 -12.44
N LEU A 14 -3.25 -5.10 -11.82
CA LEU A 14 -2.68 -4.17 -10.84
C LEU A 14 -1.92 -3.07 -11.59
N ASP A 15 -1.58 -2.02 -10.85
CA ASP A 15 -0.64 -0.99 -11.28
C ASP A 15 0.81 -1.50 -11.25
N GLY A 16 1.76 -0.58 -11.38
CA GLY A 16 3.20 -0.84 -11.40
C GLY A 16 3.94 0.03 -10.38
N GLY A 17 5.28 0.10 -10.53
CA GLY A 17 6.16 0.77 -9.58
C GLY A 17 5.91 2.28 -9.46
N THR A 18 5.39 2.71 -8.32
CA THR A 18 5.17 4.14 -8.01
C THR A 18 6.48 4.85 -7.70
N GLY A 19 7.42 4.20 -7.02
CA GLY A 19 8.68 4.81 -6.58
C GLY A 19 9.51 5.40 -7.72
N THR A 20 9.65 4.70 -8.83
CA THR A 20 10.39 5.19 -10.02
C THR A 20 9.72 6.40 -10.66
N LEU A 21 8.40 6.46 -10.66
CA LEU A 21 7.64 7.61 -11.18
C LEU A 21 7.78 8.84 -10.27
N LEU A 22 7.80 8.64 -8.96
CA LEU A 22 8.07 9.72 -8.01
C LEU A 22 9.50 10.25 -8.16
N GLN A 23 10.49 9.38 -8.35
CA GLN A 23 11.87 9.80 -8.64
C GLN A 23 11.96 10.59 -9.95
N ALA A 24 11.29 10.14 -11.01
CA ALA A 24 11.21 10.88 -12.27
C ALA A 24 10.51 12.24 -12.11
N ALA A 25 9.57 12.36 -11.17
CA ALA A 25 8.90 13.60 -10.81
C ALA A 25 9.72 14.51 -9.87
N GLY A 26 10.95 14.08 -9.47
CA GLY A 26 11.87 14.89 -8.68
C GLY A 26 11.95 14.53 -7.19
N LEU A 27 11.48 13.35 -6.77
CA LEU A 27 11.66 12.89 -5.39
C LEU A 27 13.16 12.82 -5.07
N PRO A 28 13.66 13.57 -4.06
CA PRO A 28 15.06 13.57 -3.68
C PRO A 28 15.52 12.22 -3.14
N LEU A 29 16.79 11.89 -3.37
CA LEU A 29 17.41 10.71 -2.76
C LEU A 29 17.36 10.80 -1.23
N GLY A 30 16.88 9.74 -0.58
CA GLY A 30 16.78 9.65 0.88
C GLY A 30 15.51 10.25 1.48
N GLU A 31 14.68 10.92 0.69
CA GLU A 31 13.36 11.33 1.16
C GLU A 31 12.40 10.13 1.14
N LEU A 32 11.54 10.06 2.16
CA LEU A 32 10.52 9.01 2.26
C LEU A 32 9.37 9.32 1.28
N PRO A 33 9.13 8.46 0.28
CA PRO A 33 8.11 8.70 -0.74
C PRO A 33 6.71 8.94 -0.18
N GLU A 34 6.42 8.30 0.95
CA GLU A 34 5.12 8.36 1.60
C GLU A 34 4.74 9.79 2.04
N ARG A 35 5.71 10.64 2.34
CA ARG A 35 5.47 12.06 2.69
C ARG A 35 4.84 12.84 1.54
N TRP A 36 5.10 12.43 0.30
CA TRP A 36 4.55 13.07 -0.89
C TRP A 36 3.04 12.93 -1.02
N ASN A 37 2.43 11.98 -0.34
CA ASN A 37 0.96 11.94 -0.24
C ASN A 37 0.37 13.23 0.31
N VAL A 38 1.11 13.92 1.19
CA VAL A 38 0.70 15.17 1.83
C VAL A 38 1.32 16.38 1.14
N THR A 39 2.64 16.34 0.92
CA THR A 39 3.39 17.51 0.44
C THR A 39 3.30 17.72 -1.07
N HIS A 40 3.13 16.67 -1.85
CA HIS A 40 3.06 16.67 -3.31
C HIS A 40 1.86 15.89 -3.83
N ALA A 41 0.72 16.05 -3.16
CA ALA A 41 -0.50 15.29 -3.41
C ALA A 41 -0.95 15.31 -4.88
N GLN A 42 -0.76 16.44 -5.57
CA GLN A 42 -1.14 16.55 -6.98
C GLN A 42 -0.31 15.61 -7.86
N THR A 43 1.01 15.56 -7.67
CA THR A 43 1.90 14.64 -8.41
C THR A 43 1.51 13.18 -8.17
N VAL A 44 1.24 12.81 -6.90
CA VAL A 44 0.81 11.46 -6.54
C VAL A 44 -0.52 11.10 -7.22
N ARG A 45 -1.49 12.02 -7.23
CA ARG A 45 -2.78 11.84 -7.92
C ARG A 45 -2.63 11.64 -9.43
N GLU A 46 -1.74 12.36 -10.07
CA GLU A 46 -1.46 12.24 -11.51
C GLU A 46 -0.86 10.87 -11.84
N ILE A 47 0.05 10.35 -11.00
CA ILE A 47 0.60 9.00 -11.15
C ILE A 47 -0.52 7.95 -11.04
N HIS A 48 -1.34 8.02 -10.01
CA HIS A 48 -2.44 7.08 -9.83
C HIS A 48 -3.48 7.18 -10.96
N ARG A 49 -3.77 8.40 -11.42
CA ARG A 49 -4.63 8.61 -12.59
C ARG A 49 -4.07 7.93 -13.83
N ALA A 50 -2.76 8.08 -14.09
CA ALA A 50 -2.12 7.48 -15.26
C ALA A 50 -2.24 5.96 -15.26
N TYR A 51 -2.12 5.30 -14.10
CA TYR A 51 -2.34 3.86 -13.99
C TYR A 51 -3.79 3.46 -14.31
N TYR A 52 -4.77 4.18 -13.79
CA TYR A 52 -6.17 3.93 -14.14
C TYR A 52 -6.46 4.21 -15.62
N ASP A 53 -5.85 5.24 -16.20
CA ASP A 53 -5.99 5.54 -17.63
C ASP A 53 -5.33 4.46 -18.50
N ALA A 54 -4.28 3.80 -18.00
CA ALA A 54 -3.65 2.65 -18.64
C ALA A 54 -4.45 1.33 -18.52
N GLY A 55 -5.52 1.31 -17.72
CA GLY A 55 -6.41 0.16 -17.57
C GLY A 55 -6.26 -0.65 -16.28
N SER A 56 -5.48 -0.19 -15.32
CA SER A 56 -5.39 -0.84 -14.01
C SER A 56 -6.74 -0.86 -13.31
N HIS A 57 -7.11 -2.00 -12.74
CA HIS A 57 -8.31 -2.17 -11.92
C HIS A 57 -8.01 -1.86 -10.45
N ILE A 58 -6.85 -2.30 -9.97
CA ILE A 58 -6.37 -2.05 -8.61
C ILE A 58 -5.16 -1.13 -8.70
N VAL A 59 -5.18 -0.04 -7.96
CA VAL A 59 -4.04 0.88 -7.81
C VAL A 59 -3.64 0.91 -6.35
N ALA A 60 -2.36 0.67 -6.10
CA ALA A 60 -1.76 0.68 -4.78
C ALA A 60 -1.57 2.11 -4.26
N THR A 61 -1.78 2.30 -2.98
CA THR A 61 -1.46 3.57 -2.31
C THR A 61 0.05 3.77 -2.22
N ASN A 62 0.51 5.01 -2.17
CA ASN A 62 1.93 5.30 -1.92
C ASN A 62 2.25 5.16 -0.42
N THR A 63 2.15 3.92 0.10
CA THR A 63 2.33 3.59 1.53
C THR A 63 3.24 2.38 1.77
N PHE A 64 4.01 1.97 0.78
CA PHE A 64 4.90 0.80 0.83
C PHE A 64 5.73 0.71 2.11
N GLY A 65 6.36 1.81 2.53
CA GLY A 65 7.15 1.88 3.75
C GLY A 65 6.45 2.58 4.92
N ALA A 66 5.14 2.85 4.84
CA ALA A 66 4.38 3.57 5.85
C ALA A 66 4.12 2.69 7.09
N ASN A 67 4.94 2.83 8.11
CA ASN A 67 4.79 2.11 9.38
C ASN A 67 5.36 2.91 10.56
N ARG A 68 5.09 2.43 11.78
CA ARG A 68 5.49 3.08 13.04
C ARG A 68 7.00 3.06 13.32
N LEU A 69 7.79 2.33 12.56
CA LEU A 69 9.24 2.38 12.68
C LEU A 69 9.84 3.62 11.99
N LYS A 70 9.09 4.21 11.05
CA LYS A 70 9.51 5.38 10.26
C LYS A 70 8.73 6.66 10.58
N PHE A 71 7.49 6.53 11.05
CA PHE A 71 6.57 7.66 11.26
C PHE A 71 5.96 7.65 12.65
N THR A 72 5.69 8.83 13.22
CA THR A 72 4.87 8.95 14.42
C THR A 72 3.44 8.51 14.15
N ALA A 73 2.64 8.21 15.19
CA ALA A 73 1.24 7.83 15.01
C ALA A 73 0.43 8.86 14.23
N LYS A 74 0.68 10.15 14.51
CA LYS A 74 0.00 11.25 13.82
C LYS A 74 0.40 11.33 12.35
N GLU A 75 1.69 11.27 12.05
CA GLU A 75 2.17 11.29 10.66
C GLU A 75 1.63 10.08 9.86
N LEU A 76 1.66 8.88 10.46
CA LEU A 76 1.15 7.68 9.81
C LEU A 76 -0.35 7.80 9.48
N ASP A 77 -1.16 8.31 10.42
CA ASP A 77 -2.59 8.55 10.21
C ASP A 77 -2.82 9.55 9.06
N GLU A 78 -2.11 10.67 9.05
CA GLU A 78 -2.19 11.68 7.98
C GLU A 78 -1.74 11.13 6.62
N ILE A 79 -0.64 10.37 6.57
CA ILE A 79 -0.09 9.79 5.35
C ILE A 79 -1.05 8.77 4.75
N VAL A 80 -1.55 7.80 5.55
CA VAL A 80 -2.44 6.76 5.04
C VAL A 80 -3.76 7.35 4.57
N LYS A 81 -4.31 8.32 5.31
CA LYS A 81 -5.50 9.06 4.88
C LYS A 81 -5.29 9.72 3.52
N ALA A 82 -4.24 10.55 3.41
CA ALA A 82 -3.94 11.27 2.19
C ALA A 82 -3.66 10.33 1.00
N ALA A 83 -2.96 9.21 1.25
CA ALA A 83 -2.66 8.21 0.23
C ALA A 83 -3.93 7.63 -0.40
N ILE A 84 -4.88 7.18 0.43
CA ILE A 84 -6.15 6.63 -0.05
C ILE A 84 -6.97 7.71 -0.79
N GLU A 85 -7.03 8.93 -0.25
CA GLU A 85 -7.71 10.05 -0.89
C GLU A 85 -7.08 10.37 -2.26
N ASN A 86 -5.76 10.29 -2.41
CA ASN A 86 -5.06 10.53 -3.67
C ASN A 86 -5.38 9.48 -4.72
N VAL A 87 -5.39 8.18 -4.36
CA VAL A 87 -5.79 7.12 -5.30
C VAL A 87 -7.25 7.30 -5.73
N ARG A 88 -8.15 7.56 -4.79
CA ARG A 88 -9.58 7.83 -5.09
C ARG A 88 -9.75 9.03 -6.01
N ALA A 89 -9.00 10.11 -5.77
CA ALA A 89 -9.04 11.32 -6.61
C ALA A 89 -8.50 11.05 -8.02
N GLY A 90 -7.38 10.32 -8.14
CA GLY A 90 -6.84 9.87 -9.43
C GLY A 90 -7.84 9.03 -10.21
N GLY A 91 -8.49 8.07 -9.53
CA GLY A 91 -9.53 7.23 -10.14
C GLY A 91 -10.74 8.01 -10.64
N LYS A 92 -11.19 9.02 -9.89
CA LYS A 92 -12.30 9.92 -10.32
C LYS A 92 -11.92 10.80 -11.52
N ALA A 93 -10.66 11.23 -11.60
CA ALA A 93 -10.15 12.05 -12.69
C ALA A 93 -9.78 11.25 -13.94
N SER A 94 -9.66 9.93 -13.82
CA SER A 94 -9.32 9.01 -14.92
C SER A 94 -10.47 8.89 -15.92
N THR A 95 -10.10 8.76 -17.20
CA THR A 95 -11.01 8.47 -18.31
C THR A 95 -11.30 6.99 -18.49
N GLY A 96 -10.55 6.12 -17.82
CA GLY A 96 -10.73 4.66 -17.83
C GLY A 96 -12.11 4.26 -17.31
N LYS A 97 -12.76 3.32 -18.02
CA LYS A 97 -14.14 2.88 -17.73
C LYS A 97 -14.22 1.61 -16.89
N GLN A 98 -13.09 0.97 -16.61
CA GLN A 98 -13.00 -0.23 -15.79
C GLN A 98 -13.40 0.06 -14.33
N GLU A 99 -13.80 -0.99 -13.61
CA GLU A 99 -13.92 -0.92 -12.14
C GLU A 99 -12.58 -0.52 -11.52
N LYS A 100 -12.64 0.29 -10.48
CA LYS A 100 -11.46 0.90 -9.84
C LYS A 100 -11.46 0.63 -8.36
N PHE A 101 -10.41 -0.05 -7.90
CA PHE A 101 -10.20 -0.42 -6.50
C PHE A 101 -8.91 0.20 -5.97
N VAL A 102 -8.90 0.47 -4.69
CA VAL A 102 -7.75 1.01 -3.94
C VAL A 102 -7.16 -0.07 -3.07
N ALA A 103 -5.91 -0.43 -3.30
CA ALA A 103 -5.17 -1.31 -2.41
C ALA A 103 -4.35 -0.50 -1.40
N LEU A 104 -4.48 -0.81 -0.10
CA LEU A 104 -3.49 -0.37 0.87
C LEU A 104 -2.20 -1.16 0.62
N ASP A 105 -1.15 -0.47 0.23
CA ASP A 105 0.15 -1.05 -0.04
C ASP A 105 0.98 -1.19 1.24
N ILE A 106 1.52 -2.38 1.47
CA ILE A 106 2.35 -2.74 2.62
C ILE A 106 3.58 -3.50 2.15
N GLY A 107 4.73 -2.87 2.25
CA GLY A 107 6.03 -3.51 2.00
C GLY A 107 6.72 -4.00 3.29
N PRO A 108 7.92 -4.57 3.17
CA PRO A 108 8.71 -5.02 4.31
C PRO A 108 9.07 -3.88 5.27
N THR A 109 9.23 -4.19 6.55
CA THR A 109 9.65 -3.20 7.56
C THR A 109 11.08 -2.74 7.38
N GLY A 110 11.91 -3.53 6.69
CA GLY A 110 13.35 -3.32 6.56
C GLY A 110 14.14 -3.79 7.79
N LYS A 111 13.47 -4.49 8.73
CA LYS A 111 14.09 -5.11 9.90
C LYS A 111 14.21 -6.60 9.70
N LEU A 112 15.29 -7.19 10.26
CA LEU A 112 15.44 -8.65 10.32
C LEU A 112 14.75 -9.16 11.59
N LEU A 113 13.88 -10.15 11.43
CA LEU A 113 13.22 -10.82 12.54
C LEU A 113 14.18 -11.76 13.25
N LYS A 114 13.92 -12.02 14.53
CA LYS A 114 14.61 -13.06 15.28
C LYS A 114 14.44 -14.43 14.59
N PRO A 115 15.47 -15.31 14.56
CA PRO A 115 16.77 -15.17 15.24
C PRO A 115 17.83 -14.41 14.42
N TYR A 116 17.56 -13.99 13.20
CA TYR A 116 18.55 -13.36 12.30
C TYR A 116 18.76 -11.87 12.58
N GLY A 117 17.85 -11.22 13.25
CA GLY A 117 17.91 -9.84 13.73
C GLY A 117 17.41 -9.71 15.16
N ASP A 118 17.07 -8.50 15.56
CA ASP A 118 16.58 -8.16 16.89
C ASP A 118 15.06 -7.93 16.97
N PHE A 119 14.38 -7.87 15.83
CA PHE A 119 12.95 -7.54 15.76
C PHE A 119 12.08 -8.75 16.09
N ALA A 120 11.21 -8.64 17.09
CA ALA A 120 10.34 -9.74 17.47
C ALA A 120 9.17 -9.92 16.51
N PHE A 121 8.70 -11.16 16.34
CA PHE A 121 7.57 -11.48 15.48
C PHE A 121 6.30 -10.73 15.87
N GLU A 122 6.00 -10.67 17.16
CA GLU A 122 4.83 -9.98 17.69
C GLU A 122 4.91 -8.46 17.49
N GLU A 123 6.11 -7.90 17.54
CA GLU A 123 6.34 -6.48 17.22
C GLU A 123 6.09 -6.19 15.75
N ALA A 124 6.48 -7.13 14.85
CA ALA A 124 6.18 -7.01 13.44
C ALA A 124 4.66 -7.06 13.18
N VAL A 125 3.94 -8.01 13.79
CA VAL A 125 2.48 -8.09 13.72
C VAL A 125 1.84 -6.78 14.19
N ALA A 126 2.25 -6.25 15.34
CA ALA A 126 1.71 -4.99 15.88
C ALA A 126 1.98 -3.80 14.95
N THR A 127 3.19 -3.74 14.36
CA THR A 127 3.58 -2.68 13.42
C THR A 127 2.70 -2.68 12.18
N PHE A 128 2.49 -3.83 11.56
CA PHE A 128 1.62 -3.95 10.39
C PHE A 128 0.14 -3.68 10.73
N ALA A 129 -0.32 -4.15 11.90
CA ALA A 129 -1.71 -3.98 12.33
C ALA A 129 -2.14 -2.52 12.43
N GLU A 130 -1.24 -1.60 12.84
CA GLU A 130 -1.56 -0.17 12.88
C GLU A 130 -1.87 0.38 11.49
N THR A 131 -1.02 0.07 10.49
CA THR A 131 -1.22 0.52 9.11
C THR A 131 -2.48 -0.10 8.50
N VAL A 132 -2.73 -1.39 8.74
CA VAL A 132 -3.93 -2.10 8.28
C VAL A 132 -5.21 -1.44 8.79
N ARG A 133 -5.29 -1.17 10.10
CA ARG A 133 -6.45 -0.50 10.70
C ARG A 133 -6.73 0.88 10.09
N LEU A 134 -5.67 1.62 9.78
CA LEU A 134 -5.82 2.91 9.10
C LEU A 134 -6.32 2.73 7.66
N GLY A 135 -5.84 1.71 6.95
CA GLY A 135 -6.32 1.39 5.59
C GLY A 135 -7.83 1.13 5.56
N GLU A 136 -8.33 0.30 6.46
CA GLU A 136 -9.78 0.04 6.59
C GLU A 136 -10.55 1.29 7.02
N LYS A 137 -10.04 2.01 8.02
CA LYS A 137 -10.64 3.27 8.52
C LYS A 137 -10.86 4.29 7.40
N TYR A 138 -9.92 4.42 6.46
CA TYR A 138 -9.99 5.39 5.38
C TYR A 138 -10.54 4.82 4.07
N GLY A 139 -10.98 3.58 4.07
CA GLY A 139 -11.75 2.98 2.98
C GLY A 139 -10.91 2.44 1.82
N ALA A 140 -9.82 1.74 2.12
CA ALA A 140 -9.21 0.84 1.14
C ALA A 140 -10.17 -0.28 0.76
N ASP A 141 -10.07 -0.81 -0.45
CA ASP A 141 -10.90 -1.93 -0.92
C ASP A 141 -10.24 -3.29 -0.68
N CYS A 142 -8.92 -3.31 -0.54
CA CYS A 142 -8.12 -4.49 -0.25
C CYS A 142 -6.77 -4.11 0.37
N ILE A 143 -6.08 -5.12 0.90
CA ILE A 143 -4.71 -5.01 1.40
C ILE A 143 -3.78 -5.70 0.39
N LEU A 144 -2.73 -5.02 -0.03
CA LEU A 144 -1.65 -5.57 -0.84
C LEU A 144 -0.37 -5.62 0.01
N ILE A 145 0.05 -6.82 0.37
CA ILE A 145 1.35 -7.08 1.01
C ILE A 145 2.29 -7.49 -0.10
N GLU A 146 3.26 -6.65 -0.43
CA GLU A 146 4.07 -6.89 -1.61
C GLU A 146 5.58 -6.87 -1.37
N THR A 147 6.31 -7.51 -2.30
CA THR A 147 7.78 -7.51 -2.34
C THR A 147 8.40 -8.10 -1.06
N MET A 148 7.72 -9.05 -0.44
CA MET A 148 8.17 -9.67 0.80
C MET A 148 9.28 -10.69 0.51
N GLY A 149 10.46 -10.47 1.11
CA GLY A 149 11.62 -11.37 0.97
C GLY A 149 11.77 -12.38 2.11
N ASP A 150 11.05 -12.21 3.21
CA ASP A 150 11.09 -13.07 4.39
C ASP A 150 9.72 -13.69 4.66
N SER A 151 9.66 -15.03 4.76
CA SER A 151 8.41 -15.75 4.99
C SER A 151 7.82 -15.52 6.38
N TYR A 152 8.65 -15.27 7.39
CA TYR A 152 8.20 -14.95 8.75
C TYR A 152 7.61 -13.54 8.82
N GLU A 153 8.25 -12.56 8.19
CA GLU A 153 7.72 -11.21 8.08
C GLU A 153 6.42 -11.19 7.26
N THR A 154 6.38 -11.94 6.16
CA THR A 154 5.15 -12.14 5.36
C THR A 154 4.01 -12.68 6.23
N LYS A 155 4.29 -13.71 7.03
CA LYS A 155 3.31 -14.30 7.95
C LYS A 155 2.81 -13.27 8.98
N ALA A 156 3.71 -12.45 9.55
CA ALA A 156 3.33 -11.41 10.48
C ALA A 156 2.38 -10.38 9.85
N ALA A 157 2.68 -9.93 8.62
CA ALA A 157 1.82 -9.00 7.88
C ALA A 157 0.44 -9.60 7.55
N VAL A 158 0.39 -10.87 7.14
CA VAL A 158 -0.86 -11.58 6.86
C VAL A 158 -1.70 -11.75 8.13
N ILE A 159 -1.09 -12.12 9.26
CA ILE A 159 -1.79 -12.22 10.55
C ILE A 159 -2.35 -10.86 10.94
N ALA A 160 -1.53 -9.82 10.87
CA ALA A 160 -1.97 -8.45 11.16
C ALA A 160 -3.17 -8.04 10.31
N ALA A 161 -3.15 -8.33 9.02
CA ALA A 161 -4.26 -8.02 8.13
C ALA A 161 -5.51 -8.83 8.50
N LYS A 162 -5.38 -10.15 8.69
CA LYS A 162 -6.52 -11.04 8.96
C LYS A 162 -7.19 -10.80 10.30
N GLU A 163 -6.45 -10.34 11.30
CA GLU A 163 -6.98 -10.07 12.63
C GLU A 163 -7.58 -8.66 12.78
N ASN A 164 -7.24 -7.74 11.88
CA ASN A 164 -7.62 -6.32 12.02
C ASN A 164 -8.50 -5.77 10.90
N THR A 165 -8.83 -6.57 9.87
CA THR A 165 -9.74 -6.16 8.80
C THR A 165 -10.45 -7.35 8.18
N SER A 166 -11.62 -7.09 7.58
CA SER A 166 -12.35 -8.05 6.73
C SER A 166 -11.98 -7.94 5.25
N LEU A 167 -11.14 -6.98 4.86
CA LEU A 167 -10.76 -6.74 3.48
C LEU A 167 -10.02 -7.93 2.84
N PRO A 168 -10.14 -8.12 1.52
CA PRO A 168 -9.30 -9.07 0.79
C PRO A 168 -7.82 -8.77 0.98
N VAL A 169 -7.01 -9.82 1.12
CA VAL A 169 -5.56 -9.70 1.28
C VAL A 169 -4.87 -10.39 0.11
N PHE A 170 -4.03 -9.66 -0.60
CA PHE A 170 -3.15 -10.15 -1.65
C PHE A 170 -1.72 -10.12 -1.14
N VAL A 171 -0.93 -11.11 -1.55
CA VAL A 171 0.48 -11.22 -1.13
C VAL A 171 1.35 -11.50 -2.33
N SER A 172 2.45 -10.79 -2.47
CA SER A 172 3.52 -11.10 -3.39
C SER A 172 4.85 -11.22 -2.65
N CYS A 173 5.65 -12.21 -3.06
CA CYS A 173 6.97 -12.45 -2.50
C CYS A 173 8.04 -12.24 -3.58
N ALA A 174 9.18 -11.68 -3.19
CA ALA A 174 10.37 -11.55 -4.01
C ALA A 174 11.38 -12.61 -3.58
N TYR A 175 11.73 -13.50 -4.51
CA TYR A 175 12.75 -14.53 -4.28
C TYR A 175 14.03 -14.12 -5.01
N GLY A 176 15.15 -14.12 -4.29
CA GLY A 176 16.50 -13.85 -4.81
C GLY A 176 17.24 -15.13 -5.17
#